data_1343ee5e37f76bad87319d0705582473
#
_entry.id   1343ee5e37f76bad87319d0705582473
#
_cell.length_a   1.000
_cell.length_b   1.000
_cell.length_c   1.000
_cell.angle_alpha   90.00
_cell.angle_beta   90.00
_cell.angle_gamma   90.00
#
_symmetry.space_group_name_H-M   'P 1'
#
loop_
_entity.id
_entity.type
_entity.pdbx_description
1 polymer ?
#
loop_
_entity_poly.entity_id
_entity_poly.type
_entity_poly.pdbx_seq_one_letter_code
_entity_poly.pdbx_strand_id
1 'polypeptide(L)'
;SYSLVHDDLPAMDNDDYRRGRLTTHKVFGEDFGILAGDGLLNLAYEIMAEALISGEGDMTAKAKAMEVIARKAGIKGMVGGQAVDVELTGKTLSEEQLDFIFRLKTGALIEAAFLAGAYLAGCDEKSADRLCRAASLIGFSFQIRDDILDVTSSLQELGKPVFSDEKNNKTTYDQGRETFY
;
A
#
# COMPACT_ATOMS: atom_id res chain seq x y z
N SER A 1 1.04 -6.46 -4.22
CA SER A 1 1.81 -7.69 -3.90
C SER A 1 3.28 -7.38 -3.64
N TYR A 2 4.00 -6.76 -4.60
CA TYR A 2 5.42 -6.44 -4.44
C TYR A 2 5.72 -5.62 -3.17
N SER A 3 4.90 -4.60 -2.89
CA SER A 3 5.04 -3.74 -1.72
C SER A 3 4.96 -4.49 -0.40
N LEU A 4 4.08 -5.51 -0.32
CA LEU A 4 3.97 -6.35 0.88
C LEU A 4 5.18 -7.27 1.06
N VAL A 5 5.79 -7.76 -0.04
CA VAL A 5 7.00 -8.58 0.02
C VAL A 5 8.18 -7.76 0.54
N HIS A 6 8.30 -6.50 0.10
CA HIS A 6 9.33 -5.59 0.59
C HIS A 6 9.05 -5.12 2.02
N ASP A 7 7.80 -4.86 2.36
CA ASP A 7 7.37 -4.42 3.70
C ASP A 7 7.70 -5.46 4.78
N ASP A 8 7.59 -6.75 4.44
CA ASP A 8 7.91 -7.86 5.33
C ASP A 8 9.43 -8.01 5.63
N LEU A 9 10.32 -7.40 4.84
CA LEU A 9 11.77 -7.56 4.99
C LEU A 9 12.28 -7.09 6.36
N PRO A 10 13.41 -7.65 6.87
CA PRO A 10 14.01 -7.23 8.13
C PRO A 10 14.38 -5.75 8.22
N ALA A 11 14.65 -5.10 7.07
CA ALA A 11 14.93 -3.67 7.00
C ALA A 11 13.67 -2.78 7.04
N MET A 12 12.48 -3.38 7.04
CA MET A 12 11.17 -2.73 7.10
C MET A 12 10.43 -3.17 8.36
N ASP A 13 9.30 -3.88 8.23
CA ASP A 13 8.48 -4.31 9.38
C ASP A 13 9.01 -5.59 10.05
N ASN A 14 9.90 -6.34 9.39
CA ASN A 14 10.49 -7.60 9.88
C ASN A 14 9.43 -8.62 10.29
N ASP A 15 8.40 -8.78 9.47
CA ASP A 15 7.29 -9.68 9.73
C ASP A 15 7.64 -11.13 9.38
N ASP A 16 7.44 -12.05 10.32
CA ASP A 16 7.66 -13.49 10.09
C ASP A 16 6.51 -14.15 9.35
N TYR A 17 5.29 -13.61 9.51
CA TYR A 17 4.06 -14.18 8.95
C TYR A 17 3.23 -13.13 8.24
N ARG A 18 2.63 -13.53 7.11
CA ARG A 18 1.63 -12.77 6.39
C ARG A 18 0.51 -13.69 5.92
N ARG A 19 -0.72 -13.39 6.30
CA ARG A 19 -1.92 -14.19 5.97
C ARG A 19 -1.78 -15.66 6.38
N GLY A 20 -1.22 -15.90 7.57
CA GLY A 20 -1.04 -17.23 8.14
C GLY A 20 0.08 -18.07 7.52
N ARG A 21 0.92 -17.49 6.68
CA ARG A 21 2.09 -18.16 6.06
C ARG A 21 3.36 -17.39 6.38
N LEU A 22 4.48 -18.12 6.45
CA LEU A 22 5.80 -17.49 6.53
C LEU A 22 6.02 -16.55 5.35
N THR A 23 6.63 -15.40 5.64
CA THR A 23 6.97 -14.38 4.63
C THR A 23 8.08 -14.86 3.70
N THR A 24 8.22 -14.22 2.54
CA THR A 24 9.17 -14.63 1.50
C THR A 24 10.60 -14.69 2.04
N HIS A 25 11.03 -13.69 2.80
CA HIS A 25 12.39 -13.65 3.35
C HIS A 25 12.64 -14.75 4.41
N LYS A 26 11.61 -15.16 5.14
CA LYS A 26 11.71 -16.26 6.12
C LYS A 26 11.85 -17.63 5.47
N VAL A 27 11.24 -17.83 4.30
CA VAL A 27 11.29 -19.11 3.59
C VAL A 27 12.51 -19.22 2.70
N PHE A 28 12.88 -18.15 1.99
CA PHE A 28 13.84 -18.19 0.90
C PHE A 28 15.10 -17.33 1.14
N GLY A 29 15.12 -16.50 2.18
CA GLY A 29 16.20 -15.54 2.44
C GLY A 29 15.84 -14.10 2.03
N GLU A 30 16.57 -13.13 2.59
CA GLU A 30 16.34 -11.70 2.36
C GLU A 30 16.61 -11.29 0.92
N ASP A 31 17.65 -11.85 0.31
CA ASP A 31 18.02 -11.65 -1.08
C ASP A 31 16.89 -12.04 -2.03
N PHE A 32 16.27 -13.19 -1.83
CA PHE A 32 15.09 -13.60 -2.59
C PHE A 32 13.87 -12.75 -2.28
N GLY A 33 13.71 -12.25 -1.05
CA GLY A 33 12.67 -11.30 -0.70
C GLY A 33 12.78 -10.00 -1.50
N ILE A 34 13.99 -9.44 -1.58
CA ILE A 34 14.28 -8.24 -2.38
C ILE A 34 13.99 -8.50 -3.87
N LEU A 35 14.61 -9.55 -4.43
CA LEU A 35 14.46 -9.89 -5.85
C LEU A 35 13.00 -10.22 -6.24
N ALA A 36 12.24 -10.87 -5.36
CA ALA A 36 10.85 -11.16 -5.62
C ALA A 36 9.99 -9.88 -5.68
N GLY A 37 10.22 -8.93 -4.78
CA GLY A 37 9.55 -7.64 -4.83
C GLY A 37 9.88 -6.85 -6.09
N ASP A 38 11.17 -6.75 -6.44
CA ASP A 38 11.63 -6.07 -7.65
C ASP A 38 11.07 -6.75 -8.91
N GLY A 39 11.15 -8.09 -8.98
CA GLY A 39 10.61 -8.86 -10.09
C GLY A 39 9.11 -8.68 -10.28
N LEU A 40 8.32 -8.68 -9.20
CA LEU A 40 6.88 -8.44 -9.26
C LEU A 40 6.54 -7.03 -9.71
N LEU A 41 7.30 -6.03 -9.28
CA LEU A 41 7.12 -4.64 -9.72
C LEU A 41 7.44 -4.51 -11.21
N ASN A 42 8.59 -5.05 -11.65
CA ASN A 42 8.99 -5.01 -13.05
C ASN A 42 7.99 -5.76 -13.95
N LEU A 43 7.54 -6.94 -13.53
CA LEU A 43 6.52 -7.72 -14.25
C LEU A 43 5.22 -6.90 -14.46
N ALA A 44 4.81 -6.10 -13.48
CA ALA A 44 3.65 -5.24 -13.66
C ALA A 44 3.87 -4.22 -14.79
N TYR A 45 5.06 -3.63 -14.89
CA TYR A 45 5.40 -2.72 -16.00
C TYR A 45 5.53 -3.44 -17.35
N GLU A 46 6.07 -4.66 -17.38
CA GLU A 46 6.12 -5.49 -18.60
C GLU A 46 4.71 -5.74 -19.14
N ILE A 47 3.79 -6.19 -18.28
CA ILE A 47 2.38 -6.44 -18.66
C ILE A 47 1.71 -5.17 -19.19
N MET A 48 1.92 -4.02 -18.53
CA MET A 48 1.35 -2.74 -18.96
C MET A 48 1.93 -2.29 -20.31
N ALA A 49 3.25 -2.45 -20.51
CA ALA A 49 3.92 -2.13 -21.77
C ALA A 49 3.45 -3.04 -22.92
N GLU A 50 3.33 -4.34 -22.68
CA GLU A 50 2.78 -5.30 -23.67
C GLU A 50 1.35 -4.92 -24.05
N ALA A 51 0.51 -4.55 -23.08
CA ALA A 51 -0.86 -4.10 -23.33
C ALA A 51 -0.92 -2.84 -24.20
N LEU A 52 0.05 -1.92 -24.08
CA LEU A 52 0.18 -0.76 -24.96
C LEU A 52 0.62 -1.17 -26.36
N ILE A 53 1.62 -2.04 -26.49
CA ILE A 53 2.18 -2.47 -27.78
C ILE A 53 1.18 -3.31 -28.59
N SER A 54 0.30 -4.05 -27.92
CA SER A 54 -0.72 -4.91 -28.60
C SER A 54 -1.62 -4.13 -29.56
N GLY A 55 -1.76 -2.81 -29.38
CA GLY A 55 -2.61 -1.96 -30.20
C GLY A 55 -4.12 -2.21 -30.08
N GLU A 56 -4.54 -3.15 -29.24
CA GLU A 56 -5.96 -3.46 -29.02
C GLU A 56 -6.61 -2.45 -28.06
N GLY A 57 -7.86 -2.06 -28.32
CA GLY A 57 -8.63 -1.17 -27.48
C GLY A 57 -8.15 0.27 -27.48
N ASP A 58 -8.56 1.06 -26.48
CA ASP A 58 -8.21 2.49 -26.38
C ASP A 58 -6.81 2.67 -25.78
N MET A 59 -5.89 3.08 -26.62
CA MET A 59 -4.48 3.34 -26.26
C MET A 59 -4.34 4.49 -25.25
N THR A 60 -5.21 5.50 -25.35
CA THR A 60 -5.20 6.64 -24.42
C THR A 60 -5.64 6.21 -23.02
N ALA A 61 -6.67 5.39 -22.94
CA ALA A 61 -7.14 4.80 -21.68
C ALA A 61 -6.06 3.93 -21.03
N LYS A 62 -5.39 3.09 -21.81
CA LYS A 62 -4.26 2.26 -21.32
C LYS A 62 -3.09 3.10 -20.82
N ALA A 63 -2.70 4.14 -21.57
CA ALA A 63 -1.64 5.05 -21.16
C ALA A 63 -1.97 5.80 -19.87
N LYS A 64 -3.21 6.28 -19.71
CA LYS A 64 -3.70 6.91 -18.47
C LYS A 64 -3.68 5.90 -17.30
N ALA A 65 -4.12 4.67 -17.51
CA ALA A 65 -4.10 3.63 -16.50
C ALA A 65 -2.66 3.31 -16.05
N MET A 66 -1.73 3.16 -16.99
CA MET A 66 -0.32 2.96 -16.69
C MET A 66 0.29 4.14 -15.95
N GLU A 67 0.01 5.38 -16.38
CA GLU A 67 0.51 6.59 -15.71
C GLU A 67 0.06 6.68 -14.27
N VAL A 68 -1.23 6.47 -14.00
CA VAL A 68 -1.75 6.55 -12.63
C VAL A 68 -1.17 5.46 -11.73
N ILE A 69 -1.00 4.23 -12.24
CA ILE A 69 -0.36 3.15 -11.50
C ILE A 69 1.09 3.51 -11.16
N ALA A 70 1.86 3.95 -12.16
CA ALA A 70 3.25 4.32 -11.99
C ALA A 70 3.43 5.46 -10.97
N ARG A 71 2.64 6.53 -11.09
CA ARG A 71 2.70 7.69 -10.20
C ARG A 71 2.31 7.35 -8.77
N LYS A 72 1.23 6.56 -8.60
CA LYS A 72 0.72 6.17 -7.27
C LYS A 72 1.57 5.10 -6.59
N ALA A 73 2.28 4.26 -7.33
CA ALA A 73 3.26 3.32 -6.79
C ALA A 73 4.59 4.00 -6.41
N GLY A 74 4.94 5.11 -7.05
CA GLY A 74 6.23 5.79 -6.93
C GLY A 74 6.35 6.76 -5.74
N ILE A 75 7.33 7.67 -5.87
CA ILE A 75 7.68 8.65 -4.82
C ILE A 75 6.57 9.65 -4.48
N LYS A 76 5.64 9.91 -5.40
CA LYS A 76 4.45 10.75 -5.17
C LYS A 76 3.24 9.95 -4.68
N GLY A 77 3.45 8.70 -4.27
CA GLY A 77 2.44 7.78 -3.78
C GLY A 77 3.03 6.85 -2.72
N MET A 78 2.87 5.54 -2.90
CA MET A 78 3.17 4.53 -1.89
C MET A 78 4.62 4.58 -1.38
N VAL A 79 5.61 4.70 -2.27
CA VAL A 79 7.03 4.77 -1.86
C VAL A 79 7.30 6.02 -1.01
N GLY A 80 6.70 7.18 -1.36
CA GLY A 80 6.83 8.39 -0.55
C GLY A 80 6.20 8.26 0.83
N GLY A 81 5.01 7.62 0.93
CA GLY A 81 4.37 7.33 2.21
C GLY A 81 5.18 6.37 3.05
N GLN A 82 5.72 5.30 2.46
CA GLN A 82 6.58 4.35 3.15
C GLN A 82 7.89 4.98 3.65
N ALA A 83 8.51 5.86 2.85
CA ALA A 83 9.74 6.55 3.26
C ALA A 83 9.53 7.40 4.52
N VAL A 84 8.39 8.12 4.59
CA VAL A 84 8.04 8.92 5.78
C VAL A 84 7.70 8.02 6.97
N ASP A 85 6.98 6.92 6.75
CA ASP A 85 6.66 5.94 7.80
C ASP A 85 7.95 5.37 8.44
N VAL A 86 8.92 4.96 7.63
CA VAL A 86 10.22 4.46 8.10
C VAL A 86 11.02 5.54 8.82
N GLU A 87 11.08 6.77 8.29
CA GLU A 87 11.81 7.88 8.90
C GLU A 87 11.26 8.26 10.28
N LEU A 88 9.95 8.13 10.43
CA LEU A 88 9.24 8.53 11.66
C LEU A 88 8.98 7.37 12.62
N THR A 89 9.41 6.16 12.31
CA THR A 89 9.28 4.99 13.19
C THR A 89 9.89 5.29 14.58
N GLY A 90 9.14 4.99 15.63
CA GLY A 90 9.54 5.25 17.03
C GLY A 90 9.38 6.71 17.49
N LYS A 91 8.77 7.58 16.68
CA LYS A 91 8.45 8.97 17.05
C LYS A 91 6.93 9.13 17.22
N THR A 92 6.52 10.02 18.12
CA THR A 92 5.11 10.41 18.20
C THR A 92 4.75 11.24 16.97
N LEU A 93 3.73 10.83 16.24
CA LEU A 93 3.29 11.47 14.99
C LEU A 93 2.18 12.47 15.25
N SER A 94 2.18 13.59 14.52
CA SER A 94 1.02 14.47 14.44
C SER A 94 -0.08 13.83 13.57
N GLU A 95 -1.33 14.30 13.75
CA GLU A 95 -2.47 13.86 12.93
C GLU A 95 -2.19 14.07 11.43
N GLU A 96 -1.58 15.19 11.06
CA GLU A 96 -1.20 15.49 9.67
C GLU A 96 -0.18 14.48 9.10
N GLN A 97 0.78 14.05 9.92
CA GLN A 97 1.78 13.05 9.52
C GLN A 97 1.15 11.66 9.35
N LEU A 98 0.26 11.27 10.26
CA LEU A 98 -0.51 10.02 10.17
C LEU A 98 -1.39 10.01 8.92
N ASP A 99 -2.15 11.07 8.67
CA ASP A 99 -2.98 11.21 7.47
C ASP A 99 -2.15 11.13 6.20
N PHE A 100 -0.97 11.77 6.18
CA PHE A 100 -0.05 11.70 5.04
C PHE A 100 0.42 10.27 4.77
N ILE A 101 0.86 9.55 5.81
CA ILE A 101 1.33 8.17 5.69
C ILE A 101 0.19 7.28 5.21
N PHE A 102 -0.97 7.31 5.85
CA PHE A 102 -2.12 6.46 5.51
C PHE A 102 -2.60 6.69 4.08
N ARG A 103 -2.69 7.95 3.67
CA ARG A 103 -3.12 8.31 2.33
C ARG A 103 -2.15 7.84 1.25
N LEU A 104 -0.85 7.91 1.50
CA LEU A 104 0.15 7.54 0.50
C LEU A 104 0.57 6.08 0.61
N LYS A 105 0.96 5.59 1.79
CA LYS A 105 1.44 4.21 1.96
C LYS A 105 0.38 3.19 1.55
N THR A 106 -0.86 3.38 1.97
CA THR A 106 -1.97 2.44 1.73
C THR A 106 -2.95 2.95 0.68
N GLY A 107 -3.43 4.19 0.82
CA GLY A 107 -4.47 4.77 -0.02
C GLY A 107 -4.07 4.89 -1.48
N ALA A 108 -2.82 5.26 -1.78
CA ALA A 108 -2.38 5.52 -3.14
C ALA A 108 -2.54 4.33 -4.09
N LEU A 109 -2.23 3.10 -3.64
CA LEU A 109 -2.39 1.90 -4.47
C LEU A 109 -3.86 1.50 -4.64
N ILE A 110 -4.71 1.77 -3.67
CA ILE A 110 -6.16 1.57 -3.77
C ILE A 110 -6.73 2.56 -4.80
N GLU A 111 -6.37 3.83 -4.70
CA GLU A 111 -6.75 4.86 -5.69
C GLU A 111 -6.26 4.49 -7.10
N ALA A 112 -5.03 3.98 -7.23
CA ALA A 112 -4.49 3.54 -8.51
C ALA A 112 -5.33 2.44 -9.15
N ALA A 113 -5.76 1.45 -8.37
CA ALA A 113 -6.60 0.35 -8.86
C ALA A 113 -7.97 0.84 -9.35
N PHE A 114 -8.63 1.74 -8.61
CA PHE A 114 -9.91 2.32 -9.00
C PHE A 114 -9.79 3.19 -10.25
N LEU A 115 -8.78 4.07 -10.30
CA LEU A 115 -8.58 4.98 -11.44
C LEU A 115 -8.15 4.23 -12.70
N ALA A 116 -7.28 3.24 -12.59
CA ALA A 116 -6.89 2.43 -13.75
C ALA A 116 -8.12 1.71 -14.34
N GLY A 117 -8.94 1.09 -13.48
CA GLY A 117 -10.20 0.48 -13.91
C GLY A 117 -11.16 1.48 -14.54
N ALA A 118 -11.30 2.69 -13.97
CA ALA A 118 -12.13 3.75 -14.50
C ALA A 118 -11.70 4.19 -15.90
N TYR A 119 -10.41 4.44 -16.10
CA TYR A 119 -9.89 4.84 -17.41
C TYR A 119 -10.06 3.74 -18.45
N LEU A 120 -9.77 2.48 -18.10
CA LEU A 120 -9.97 1.34 -19.00
C LEU A 120 -11.45 1.10 -19.36
N ALA A 121 -12.37 1.46 -18.46
CA ALA A 121 -13.80 1.41 -18.70
C ALA A 121 -14.35 2.63 -19.48
N GLY A 122 -13.51 3.57 -19.85
CA GLY A 122 -13.90 4.78 -20.60
C GLY A 122 -14.67 5.81 -19.76
N CYS A 123 -14.46 5.84 -18.43
CA CYS A 123 -15.07 6.85 -17.57
C CYS A 123 -14.61 8.27 -17.93
N ASP A 124 -15.52 9.23 -17.84
CA ASP A 124 -15.20 10.65 -17.91
C ASP A 124 -14.42 11.12 -16.66
N GLU A 125 -13.72 12.25 -16.76
CA GLU A 125 -12.88 12.80 -15.69
C GLU A 125 -13.70 13.06 -14.40
N LYS A 126 -14.95 13.50 -14.52
CA LYS A 126 -15.82 13.77 -13.36
C LYS A 126 -16.18 12.50 -12.61
N SER A 127 -16.37 11.39 -13.33
CA SER A 127 -16.64 10.06 -12.74
C SER A 127 -15.34 9.50 -12.15
N ALA A 128 -14.19 9.66 -12.82
CA ALA A 128 -12.89 9.27 -12.31
C ALA A 128 -12.56 10.00 -10.99
N ASP A 129 -12.81 11.31 -10.89
CA ASP A 129 -12.63 12.09 -9.66
C ASP A 129 -13.50 11.59 -8.49
N ARG A 130 -14.76 11.20 -8.78
CA ARG A 130 -15.64 10.64 -7.76
C ARG A 130 -15.15 9.28 -7.28
N LEU A 131 -14.69 8.43 -8.20
CA LEU A 131 -14.10 7.13 -7.87
C LEU A 131 -12.81 7.28 -7.07
N CYS A 132 -11.97 8.27 -7.42
CA CYS A 132 -10.77 8.57 -6.67
C CYS A 132 -11.08 8.94 -5.21
N ARG A 133 -12.07 9.83 -5.00
CA ARG A 133 -12.52 10.17 -3.64
C ARG A 133 -13.08 8.98 -2.86
N ALA A 134 -13.88 8.15 -3.52
CA ALA A 134 -14.38 6.92 -2.89
C ALA A 134 -13.24 5.97 -2.52
N ALA A 135 -12.26 5.80 -3.40
CA ALA A 135 -11.08 4.97 -3.15
C ALA A 135 -10.21 5.50 -2.00
N SER A 136 -10.04 6.82 -1.90
CA SER A 136 -9.39 7.47 -0.75
C SER A 136 -10.07 7.14 0.57
N LEU A 137 -11.41 7.27 0.62
CA LEU A 137 -12.18 6.95 1.82
C LEU A 137 -12.10 5.46 2.20
N ILE A 138 -12.12 4.58 1.19
CA ILE A 138 -11.92 3.13 1.40
C ILE A 138 -10.52 2.87 1.96
N GLY A 139 -9.48 3.49 1.41
CA GLY A 139 -8.10 3.34 1.89
C GLY A 139 -7.94 3.79 3.34
N PHE A 140 -8.53 4.92 3.70
CA PHE A 140 -8.54 5.44 5.06
C PHE A 140 -9.29 4.51 6.03
N SER A 141 -10.48 4.06 5.65
CA SER A 141 -11.27 3.11 6.45
C SER A 141 -10.56 1.76 6.62
N PHE A 142 -9.83 1.32 5.60
CA PHE A 142 -9.03 0.10 5.65
C PHE A 142 -7.93 0.21 6.71
N GLN A 143 -7.23 1.35 6.77
CA GLN A 143 -6.17 1.58 7.75
C GLN A 143 -6.73 1.64 9.18
N ILE A 144 -7.80 2.40 9.42
CA ILE A 144 -8.46 2.42 10.74
C ILE A 144 -8.87 1.02 11.19
N ARG A 145 -9.40 0.22 10.26
CA ARG A 145 -9.77 -1.16 10.56
C ARG A 145 -8.55 -2.03 10.87
N ASP A 146 -7.44 -1.85 10.17
CA ASP A 146 -6.20 -2.60 10.42
C ASP A 146 -5.67 -2.28 11.82
N ASP A 147 -5.63 -1.01 12.22
CA ASP A 147 -5.23 -0.56 13.55
C ASP A 147 -6.13 -1.17 14.66
N ILE A 148 -7.47 -1.14 14.46
CA ILE A 148 -8.41 -1.74 15.42
C ILE A 148 -8.17 -3.26 15.52
N LEU A 149 -7.97 -3.95 14.40
CA LEU A 149 -7.75 -5.38 14.39
C LEU A 149 -6.41 -5.77 15.01
N ASP A 150 -5.38 -4.93 14.92
CA ASP A 150 -4.09 -5.20 15.56
C ASP A 150 -4.20 -5.27 17.10
N VAL A 151 -5.11 -4.50 17.69
CA VAL A 151 -5.35 -4.47 19.16
C VAL A 151 -6.46 -5.43 19.62
N THR A 152 -7.44 -5.76 18.76
CA THR A 152 -8.65 -6.49 19.18
C THR A 152 -8.71 -7.95 18.73
N SER A 153 -7.93 -8.32 17.71
CA SER A 153 -8.00 -9.66 17.11
C SER A 153 -7.00 -10.64 17.72
N SER A 154 -7.15 -11.91 17.34
CA SER A 154 -6.22 -12.99 17.67
C SER A 154 -5.27 -13.28 16.50
N LEU A 155 -4.13 -13.93 16.78
CA LEU A 155 -3.20 -14.42 15.77
C LEU A 155 -3.90 -15.29 14.70
N GLN A 156 -4.93 -16.08 15.12
CA GLN A 156 -5.67 -16.97 14.22
C GLN A 156 -6.56 -16.19 13.24
N GLU A 157 -7.09 -15.04 13.64
CA GLU A 157 -7.96 -14.21 12.81
C GLU A 157 -7.17 -13.28 11.88
N LEU A 158 -6.09 -12.67 12.38
CA LEU A 158 -5.25 -11.74 11.61
C LEU A 158 -4.27 -12.44 10.65
N GLY A 159 -3.83 -13.67 11.00
CA GLY A 159 -2.78 -14.37 10.26
C GLY A 159 -1.40 -13.72 10.34
N LYS A 160 -1.23 -12.73 11.24
CA LYS A 160 0.03 -12.10 11.66
C LYS A 160 0.01 -11.91 13.19
N PRO A 161 1.16 -11.72 13.86
CA PRO A 161 1.19 -11.42 15.30
C PRO A 161 0.37 -10.16 15.60
N VAL A 162 -0.40 -10.18 16.69
CA VAL A 162 -1.10 -9.02 17.24
C VAL A 162 -0.11 -8.10 17.97
N PHE A 163 -0.46 -6.84 18.16
CA PHE A 163 0.42 -5.82 18.74
C PHE A 163 1.71 -5.63 17.94
N SER A 164 1.65 -5.86 16.62
CA SER A 164 2.81 -5.67 15.74
C SER A 164 3.19 -4.20 15.63
N ASP A 165 2.23 -3.29 15.64
CA ASP A 165 2.45 -1.84 15.63
C ASP A 165 3.12 -1.37 16.91
N GLU A 166 2.70 -1.85 18.08
CA GLU A 166 3.36 -1.57 19.36
C GLU A 166 4.78 -2.11 19.41
N LYS A 167 5.00 -3.36 18.96
CA LYS A 167 6.33 -3.98 18.88
C LYS A 167 7.28 -3.20 17.95
N ASN A 168 6.76 -2.63 16.88
CA ASN A 168 7.51 -1.85 15.92
C ASN A 168 7.57 -0.35 16.27
N ASN A 169 7.07 0.04 17.48
CA ASN A 169 6.99 1.44 17.94
C ASN A 169 6.29 2.36 16.94
N LYS A 170 5.23 1.87 16.29
CA LYS A 170 4.41 2.66 15.35
C LYS A 170 3.28 3.35 16.11
N THR A 171 3.02 4.61 15.79
CA THR A 171 1.88 5.37 16.31
C THR A 171 0.63 4.96 15.54
N THR A 172 -0.39 4.46 16.24
CA THR A 172 -1.70 4.14 15.66
C THR A 172 -2.62 5.35 15.71
N TYR A 173 -3.69 5.34 14.91
CA TYR A 173 -4.66 6.43 14.84
C TYR A 173 -5.34 6.71 16.20
N ASP A 174 -5.62 5.67 16.99
CA ASP A 174 -6.21 5.80 18.32
C ASP A 174 -5.26 6.47 19.32
N GLN A 175 -3.98 6.12 19.31
CA GLN A 175 -2.97 6.75 20.16
C GLN A 175 -2.75 8.23 19.81
N GLY A 176 -2.86 8.60 18.55
CA GLY A 176 -2.78 9.99 18.11
C GLY A 176 -3.96 10.84 18.61
N ARG A 177 -5.15 10.26 18.81
CA ARG A 177 -6.33 10.96 19.36
C ARG A 177 -6.32 11.13 20.87
N GLU A 178 -5.78 10.19 21.64
CA GLU A 178 -5.71 10.29 23.10
C GLU A 178 -4.81 11.44 23.59
N THR A 179 -3.92 11.93 22.73
CA THR A 179 -3.05 13.08 23.06
C THR A 179 -3.74 14.44 22.90
N PHE A 180 -4.99 14.49 22.44
CA PHE A 180 -5.76 15.73 22.19
C PHE A 180 -7.00 15.93 23.08
N TYR A 181 -7.15 15.16 24.19
CA TYR A 181 -8.21 15.37 25.19
C TYR A 181 -7.64 15.77 26.54
#